data_0f87693585d727c1fb34681de9e7f8b5
#
_entry.id   0f87693585d727c1fb34681de9e7f8b5
#
_cell.length_a   1.000
_cell.length_b   1.000
_cell.length_c   1.000
_cell.angle_alpha   90.00
_cell.angle_beta   90.00
_cell.angle_gamma   90.00
#
_symmetry.space_group_name_H-M   'P 1'
#
loop_
_entity.id
_entity.type
_entity.pdbx_description
1 polymer ?
#
loop_
_entity_poly.entity_id
_entity_poly.type
_entity_poly.pdbx_seq_one_letter_code
_entity_poly.pdbx_strand_id
1 'polypeptide(L)'
;MHRLYIIISYILIPLIVINTYIRILKKKEDKSRYRERFGITKIQKPKNKELIWIHASSVGEFKSCDFLINNFYEKYCILITTTTKTASDYALKNYSKKIIHQYAPYDIVLWVNKFLDIWKPKLVIWIESDLWPNTIVKLRERKILSIFLNARISPKSFIKWKYFSSYYEFITKSFFAIYAQSENDLNRIKTLTNVNVNFLGNLKLTKKNSSFKSSFTENIRIMIASTHQNEESL
;
A
#
# COMPACT_ATOMS: atom_id res chain seq x y z
N MET A 1 14.67 17.23 8.47
CA MET A 1 13.39 17.07 7.73
C MET A 1 12.42 16.11 8.44
N HIS A 2 12.80 14.89 8.85
CA HIS A 2 11.84 13.96 9.48
C HIS A 2 11.25 14.47 10.79
N ARG A 3 12.05 15.09 11.67
CA ARG A 3 11.54 15.72 12.90
C ARG A 3 10.48 16.79 12.62
N LEU A 4 10.68 17.60 11.57
CA LEU A 4 9.71 18.62 11.15
C LEU A 4 8.42 17.95 10.66
N TYR A 5 8.52 16.86 9.88
CA TYR A 5 7.35 16.08 9.44
C TYR A 5 6.56 15.54 10.65
N ILE A 6 7.24 15.02 11.67
CA ILE A 6 6.60 14.57 12.92
C ILE A 6 5.83 15.74 13.57
N ILE A 7 6.48 16.89 13.77
CA ILE A 7 5.85 18.07 14.41
C ILE A 7 4.60 18.49 13.63
N ILE A 8 4.73 18.64 12.31
CA ILE A 8 3.60 19.01 11.44
C ILE A 8 2.48 17.98 11.55
N SER A 9 2.79 16.69 11.55
CA SER A 9 1.79 15.63 11.65
C SER A 9 0.99 15.71 12.96
N TYR A 10 1.63 16.09 14.07
CA TYR A 10 0.95 16.31 15.36
C TYR A 10 0.08 17.59 15.35
N ILE A 11 0.55 18.67 14.76
CA ILE A 11 -0.24 19.92 14.61
C ILE A 11 -1.50 19.66 13.79
N LEU A 12 -1.43 18.76 12.80
CA LEU A 12 -2.57 18.42 11.94
C LEU A 12 -3.60 17.47 12.58
N ILE A 13 -3.35 16.94 13.79
CA ILE A 13 -4.28 16.02 14.47
C ILE A 13 -5.73 16.55 14.51
N PRO A 14 -6.01 17.79 14.95
CA PRO A 14 -7.38 18.29 15.00
C PRO A 14 -8.07 18.25 13.63
N LEU A 15 -7.35 18.64 12.57
CA LEU A 15 -7.88 18.64 11.21
C LEU A 15 -8.14 17.20 10.72
N ILE A 16 -7.27 16.26 11.05
CA ILE A 16 -7.43 14.83 10.71
C ILE A 16 -8.68 14.27 11.40
N VAL A 17 -8.87 14.56 12.67
CA VAL A 17 -10.04 14.12 13.44
C VAL A 17 -11.33 14.70 12.85
N ILE A 18 -11.36 16.00 12.62
CA ILE A 18 -12.54 16.68 12.01
C ILE A 18 -12.82 16.08 10.62
N ASN A 19 -11.81 15.92 9.78
CA ASN A 19 -11.98 15.33 8.45
C ASN A 19 -12.52 13.88 8.54
N THR A 20 -12.06 13.10 9.52
CA THR A 20 -12.57 11.74 9.72
C THR A 20 -14.06 11.75 10.03
N TYR A 21 -14.53 12.65 10.91
CA TYR A 21 -15.95 12.79 11.22
C TYR A 21 -16.77 13.27 10.00
N ILE A 22 -16.25 14.24 9.23
CA ILE A 22 -16.89 14.67 7.98
C ILE A 22 -17.02 13.50 7.00
N ARG A 23 -15.97 12.65 6.89
CA ARG A 23 -15.99 11.47 6.02
C ARG A 23 -17.02 10.43 6.48
N ILE A 24 -17.19 10.26 7.80
CA ILE A 24 -18.24 9.40 8.37
C ILE A 24 -19.62 9.92 7.98
N LEU A 25 -19.89 11.22 8.17
CA LEU A 25 -21.15 11.87 7.80
C LEU A 25 -21.45 11.71 6.31
N LYS A 26 -20.43 11.85 5.45
CA LYS A 26 -20.53 11.68 4.00
C LYS A 26 -20.55 10.20 3.56
N LYS A 27 -20.62 9.23 4.47
CA LYS A 27 -20.57 7.78 4.20
C LYS A 27 -19.31 7.30 3.44
N LYS A 28 -18.24 8.11 3.45
CA LYS A 28 -16.94 7.81 2.83
C LYS A 28 -15.97 7.10 3.78
N GLU A 29 -16.36 6.93 5.05
CA GLU A 29 -15.60 6.21 6.07
C GLU A 29 -16.55 5.25 6.81
N ASP A 30 -15.99 4.16 7.35
CA ASP A 30 -16.75 3.17 8.09
C ASP A 30 -16.98 3.64 9.53
N LYS A 31 -18.27 3.92 9.87
CA LYS A 31 -18.66 4.39 11.21
C LYS A 31 -18.33 3.39 12.30
N SER A 32 -18.31 2.10 12.02
CA SER A 32 -18.02 1.05 13.01
C SER A 32 -16.53 0.83 13.22
N ARG A 33 -15.70 1.12 12.20
CA ARG A 33 -14.28 0.77 12.14
C ARG A 33 -13.32 1.96 12.07
N TYR A 34 -13.80 3.21 12.07
CA TYR A 34 -12.96 4.42 11.94
C TYR A 34 -11.86 4.51 13.02
N ARG A 35 -12.07 3.90 14.19
CA ARG A 35 -11.06 3.88 15.26
C ARG A 35 -9.76 3.17 14.87
N GLU A 36 -9.81 2.29 13.89
CA GLU A 36 -8.63 1.61 13.33
C GLU A 36 -7.63 2.62 12.76
N ARG A 37 -8.12 3.77 12.23
CA ARG A 37 -7.30 4.90 11.77
C ARG A 37 -6.44 5.53 12.88
N PHE A 38 -6.87 5.37 14.11
CA PHE A 38 -6.17 5.87 15.30
C PHE A 38 -5.35 4.75 15.98
N GLY A 39 -5.07 3.67 15.27
CA GLY A 39 -4.31 2.54 15.78
C GLY A 39 -5.07 1.71 16.83
N ILE A 40 -6.40 1.83 16.91
CA ILE A 40 -7.23 1.13 17.88
C ILE A 40 -8.05 0.07 17.13
N THR A 41 -7.87 -1.20 17.48
CA THR A 41 -8.62 -2.32 16.90
C THR A 41 -9.21 -3.22 17.98
N LYS A 42 -10.33 -3.87 17.65
CA LYS A 42 -10.90 -4.95 18.44
C LYS A 42 -10.48 -6.34 17.94
N ILE A 43 -9.79 -6.38 16.80
CA ILE A 43 -9.35 -7.61 16.18
C ILE A 43 -8.16 -8.16 16.98
N GLN A 44 -8.24 -9.44 17.35
CA GLN A 44 -7.16 -10.11 18.05
C GLN A 44 -6.19 -10.74 17.05
N LYS A 45 -4.89 -10.57 17.30
CA LYS A 45 -3.85 -11.24 16.53
C LYS A 45 -3.88 -12.75 16.86
N PRO A 46 -3.90 -13.64 15.86
CA PRO A 46 -3.73 -15.07 16.09
C PRO A 46 -2.39 -15.38 16.75
N LYS A 47 -2.41 -16.24 17.79
CA LYS A 47 -1.20 -16.55 18.58
C LYS A 47 -0.24 -17.52 17.87
N ASN A 48 -0.74 -18.36 16.97
CA ASN A 48 -0.04 -19.55 16.47
C ASN A 48 0.66 -19.37 15.12
N LYS A 49 0.62 -18.16 14.53
CA LYS A 49 1.26 -17.88 13.23
C LYS A 49 2.05 -16.58 13.27
N GLU A 50 3.21 -16.58 12.63
CA GLU A 50 3.93 -15.33 12.36
C GLU A 50 3.11 -14.43 11.45
N LEU A 51 3.16 -13.12 11.68
CA LEU A 51 2.34 -12.15 10.95
C LEU A 51 3.15 -11.47 9.85
N ILE A 52 2.63 -11.54 8.63
CA ILE A 52 3.04 -10.73 7.50
C ILE A 52 2.02 -9.58 7.34
N TRP A 53 2.51 -8.34 7.39
CA TRP A 53 1.69 -7.18 7.13
C TRP A 53 1.89 -6.70 5.69
N ILE A 54 0.81 -6.62 4.93
CA ILE A 54 0.79 -6.06 3.58
C ILE A 54 0.03 -4.74 3.61
N HIS A 55 0.65 -3.66 3.17
CA HIS A 55 -0.02 -2.37 2.99
C HIS A 55 -0.36 -2.16 1.51
N ALA A 56 -1.66 -2.03 1.21
CA ALA A 56 -2.19 -1.79 -0.13
C ALA A 56 -3.32 -0.78 -0.05
N SER A 57 -3.06 0.47 -0.41
CA SER A 57 -3.98 1.60 -0.17
C SER A 57 -5.30 1.50 -0.90
N SER A 58 -5.32 0.96 -2.11
CA SER A 58 -6.46 0.93 -3.03
C SER A 58 -6.84 -0.48 -3.45
N VAL A 59 -8.01 -0.62 -4.09
CA VAL A 59 -8.43 -1.90 -4.71
C VAL A 59 -7.43 -2.38 -5.76
N GLY A 60 -6.87 -1.46 -6.56
CA GLY A 60 -5.89 -1.80 -7.59
C GLY A 60 -4.61 -2.38 -7.00
N GLU A 61 -4.10 -1.77 -5.92
CA GLU A 61 -2.94 -2.27 -5.17
C GLU A 61 -3.26 -3.58 -4.47
N PHE A 62 -4.45 -3.71 -3.88
CA PHE A 62 -4.87 -4.95 -3.24
C PHE A 62 -4.87 -6.13 -4.23
N LYS A 63 -5.37 -5.93 -5.46
CA LYS A 63 -5.35 -6.97 -6.49
C LYS A 63 -3.93 -7.43 -6.85
N SER A 64 -2.92 -6.57 -6.69
CA SER A 64 -1.52 -6.96 -6.86
C SER A 64 -1.03 -7.91 -5.77
N CYS A 65 -1.77 -8.02 -4.65
CA CYS A 65 -1.43 -8.90 -3.53
C CYS A 65 -2.00 -10.32 -3.66
N ASP A 66 -2.87 -10.59 -4.64
CA ASP A 66 -3.56 -11.88 -4.80
C ASP A 66 -2.59 -13.06 -4.78
N PHE A 67 -1.48 -12.95 -5.49
CA PHE A 67 -0.45 -13.98 -5.53
C PHE A 67 0.19 -14.20 -4.15
N LEU A 68 0.51 -13.13 -3.45
CA LEU A 68 1.11 -13.21 -2.11
C LEU A 68 0.13 -13.84 -1.10
N ILE A 69 -1.13 -13.42 -1.13
CA ILE A 69 -2.15 -13.96 -0.24
C ILE A 69 -2.27 -15.47 -0.46
N ASN A 70 -2.48 -15.90 -1.70
CA ASN A 70 -2.73 -17.30 -2.02
C ASN A 70 -1.54 -18.22 -1.72
N ASN A 71 -0.32 -17.71 -1.74
CA ASN A 71 0.87 -18.53 -1.44
C ASN A 71 1.22 -18.55 0.06
N PHE A 72 0.77 -17.56 0.85
CA PHE A 72 1.26 -17.42 2.23
C PHE A 72 0.19 -17.62 3.31
N TYR A 73 -1.12 -17.53 3.00
CA TYR A 73 -2.19 -17.55 4.02
C TYR A 73 -2.26 -18.84 4.84
N GLU A 74 -1.82 -19.97 4.30
CA GLU A 74 -1.82 -21.23 5.05
C GLU A 74 -0.73 -21.26 6.12
N LYS A 75 0.45 -20.74 5.79
CA LYS A 75 1.62 -20.76 6.66
C LYS A 75 1.70 -19.58 7.62
N TYR A 76 1.27 -18.40 7.18
CA TYR A 76 1.38 -17.14 7.92
C TYR A 76 0.01 -16.51 8.18
N CYS A 77 -0.06 -15.71 9.25
CA CYS A 77 -1.17 -14.79 9.45
C CYS A 77 -0.95 -13.57 8.55
N ILE A 78 -1.85 -13.32 7.61
CA ILE A 78 -1.75 -12.16 6.72
C ILE A 78 -2.65 -11.04 7.22
N LEU A 79 -2.03 -9.93 7.61
CA LEU A 79 -2.72 -8.66 7.87
C LEU A 79 -2.63 -7.79 6.64
N ILE A 80 -3.76 -7.36 6.10
CA ILE A 80 -3.78 -6.36 5.02
C ILE A 80 -4.39 -5.06 5.53
N THR A 81 -3.69 -3.95 5.29
CA THR A 81 -4.23 -2.62 5.58
C THR A 81 -4.54 -1.87 4.30
N THR A 82 -5.70 -1.20 4.27
CA THR A 82 -6.13 -0.34 3.17
C THR A 82 -6.50 1.06 3.66
N THR A 83 -6.57 2.03 2.73
CA THR A 83 -6.95 3.42 3.04
C THR A 83 -8.38 3.76 2.63
N THR A 84 -9.02 2.98 1.76
CA THR A 84 -10.34 3.28 1.23
C THR A 84 -11.39 2.27 1.69
N LYS A 85 -12.63 2.74 1.85
CA LYS A 85 -13.76 1.84 2.17
C LYS A 85 -13.96 0.79 1.08
N THR A 86 -13.87 1.18 -0.19
CA THR A 86 -14.01 0.26 -1.33
C THR A 86 -12.97 -0.86 -1.32
N ALA A 87 -11.72 -0.57 -0.92
CA ALA A 87 -10.68 -1.59 -0.78
C ALA A 87 -10.96 -2.52 0.41
N SER A 88 -11.49 -1.98 1.52
CA SER A 88 -11.95 -2.78 2.66
C SER A 88 -13.08 -3.73 2.25
N ASP A 89 -14.10 -3.22 1.57
CA ASP A 89 -15.25 -4.02 1.12
C ASP A 89 -14.79 -5.13 0.16
N TYR A 90 -13.86 -4.82 -0.75
CA TYR A 90 -13.24 -5.81 -1.64
C TYR A 90 -12.48 -6.89 -0.87
N ALA A 91 -11.68 -6.50 0.12
CA ALA A 91 -10.91 -7.40 0.96
C ALA A 91 -11.82 -8.39 1.72
N LEU A 92 -12.85 -7.87 2.37
CA LEU A 92 -13.77 -8.67 3.18
C LEU A 92 -14.64 -9.59 2.31
N LYS A 93 -15.08 -9.11 1.14
CA LYS A 93 -15.88 -9.92 0.21
C LYS A 93 -15.10 -11.11 -0.36
N ASN A 94 -13.85 -10.92 -0.72
CA ASN A 94 -13.11 -11.91 -1.50
C ASN A 94 -12.12 -12.74 -0.66
N TYR A 95 -11.67 -12.24 0.50
CA TYR A 95 -10.54 -12.82 1.24
C TYR A 95 -10.78 -12.97 2.74
N SER A 96 -12.00 -12.78 3.25
CA SER A 96 -12.31 -12.79 4.70
C SER A 96 -11.83 -14.05 5.44
N LYS A 97 -11.75 -15.19 4.75
CA LYS A 97 -11.26 -16.46 5.34
C LYS A 97 -9.73 -16.63 5.31
N LYS A 98 -9.02 -15.80 4.52
CA LYS A 98 -7.58 -15.94 4.27
C LYS A 98 -6.75 -14.85 4.94
N ILE A 99 -7.35 -13.71 5.24
CA ILE A 99 -6.66 -12.54 5.76
C ILE A 99 -7.39 -11.90 6.93
N ILE A 100 -6.64 -11.14 7.70
CA ILE A 100 -7.18 -10.13 8.59
C ILE A 100 -7.10 -8.78 7.85
N HIS A 101 -8.19 -8.05 7.80
CA HIS A 101 -8.21 -6.71 7.23
C HIS A 101 -8.39 -5.66 8.30
N GLN A 102 -7.57 -4.60 8.25
CA GLN A 102 -7.70 -3.40 9.07
C GLN A 102 -7.50 -2.15 8.21
N TYR A 103 -8.17 -1.06 8.56
CA TYR A 103 -7.80 0.25 8.00
C TYR A 103 -6.42 0.65 8.49
N ALA A 104 -5.59 1.14 7.57
CA ALA A 104 -4.27 1.65 7.93
C ALA A 104 -4.38 2.81 8.92
N PRO A 105 -3.54 2.87 9.97
CA PRO A 105 -3.52 4.02 10.84
C PRO A 105 -3.08 5.27 10.07
N TYR A 106 -3.55 6.45 10.47
CA TYR A 106 -2.97 7.69 9.98
C TYR A 106 -1.49 7.77 10.36
N ASP A 107 -0.67 8.39 9.52
CA ASP A 107 0.78 8.43 9.66
C ASP A 107 1.27 9.38 10.77
N ILE A 108 0.76 9.16 11.97
CA ILE A 108 1.13 9.86 13.20
C ILE A 108 1.81 8.87 14.15
N VAL A 109 2.97 9.22 14.64
CA VAL A 109 3.84 8.34 15.46
C VAL A 109 3.07 7.65 16.57
N LEU A 110 2.19 8.37 17.28
CA LEU A 110 1.36 7.81 18.34
C LEU A 110 0.49 6.65 17.87
N TRP A 111 -0.20 6.82 16.74
CA TRP A 111 -1.13 5.83 16.22
C TRP A 111 -0.42 4.67 15.52
N VAL A 112 0.68 4.98 14.84
CA VAL A 112 1.57 3.98 14.24
C VAL A 112 2.16 3.08 15.32
N ASN A 113 2.63 3.65 16.44
CA ASN A 113 3.16 2.86 17.54
C ASN A 113 2.11 1.93 18.13
N LYS A 114 0.89 2.42 18.42
CA LYS A 114 -0.22 1.57 18.90
C LYS A 114 -0.50 0.41 17.95
N PHE A 115 -0.54 0.69 16.65
CA PHE A 115 -0.75 -0.34 15.63
C PHE A 115 0.36 -1.39 15.64
N LEU A 116 1.63 -0.95 15.66
CA LEU A 116 2.78 -1.86 15.66
C LEU A 116 2.91 -2.66 16.97
N ASP A 117 2.49 -2.10 18.12
CA ASP A 117 2.48 -2.79 19.41
C ASP A 117 1.46 -3.93 19.45
N ILE A 118 0.31 -3.74 18.79
CA ILE A 118 -0.72 -4.76 18.68
C ILE A 118 -0.30 -5.87 17.71
N TRP A 119 0.11 -5.50 16.51
CA TRP A 119 0.30 -6.46 15.42
C TRP A 119 1.68 -7.13 15.42
N LYS A 120 2.74 -6.44 15.81
CA LYS A 120 4.13 -6.94 15.85
C LYS A 120 4.46 -7.78 14.62
N PRO A 121 4.41 -7.20 13.40
CA PRO A 121 4.65 -7.95 12.18
C PRO A 121 6.11 -8.43 12.10
N LYS A 122 6.32 -9.63 11.56
CA LYS A 122 7.65 -10.18 11.29
C LYS A 122 8.22 -9.64 9.98
N LEU A 123 7.34 -9.46 8.99
CA LEU A 123 7.65 -8.93 7.67
C LEU A 123 6.58 -7.92 7.28
N VAL A 124 6.99 -6.84 6.63
CA VAL A 124 6.11 -5.85 6.03
C VAL A 124 6.36 -5.80 4.54
N ILE A 125 5.29 -5.89 3.75
CA ILE A 125 5.30 -5.70 2.31
C ILE A 125 4.50 -4.44 1.99
N TRP A 126 5.20 -3.42 1.50
CA TRP A 126 4.64 -2.14 1.09
C TRP A 126 4.38 -2.14 -0.40
N ILE A 127 3.17 -1.77 -0.85
CA ILE A 127 2.78 -1.88 -2.26
C ILE A 127 2.63 -0.51 -2.93
N GLU A 128 3.19 -0.39 -4.12
CA GLU A 128 3.07 0.71 -5.10
C GLU A 128 3.63 2.07 -4.64
N SER A 129 2.79 3.09 -4.35
CA SER A 129 3.26 4.48 -4.41
C SER A 129 3.18 5.27 -3.11
N ASP A 130 2.39 4.84 -2.15
CA ASP A 130 2.15 5.62 -0.95
C ASP A 130 3.29 5.46 0.06
N LEU A 131 4.17 6.44 0.15
CA LEU A 131 5.20 6.48 1.20
C LEU A 131 4.67 7.26 2.41
N TRP A 132 4.58 6.57 3.54
CA TRP A 132 4.17 7.14 4.83
C TRP A 132 5.39 7.23 5.76
N PRO A 133 6.02 8.42 5.86
CA PRO A 133 7.33 8.56 6.47
C PRO A 133 7.43 8.09 7.91
N ASN A 134 6.44 8.44 8.76
CA ASN A 134 6.48 8.01 10.16
C ASN A 134 6.37 6.50 10.28
N THR A 135 5.45 5.88 9.55
CA THR A 135 5.26 4.43 9.56
C THR A 135 6.52 3.71 9.10
N ILE A 136 7.06 4.11 7.96
CA ILE A 136 8.21 3.45 7.34
C ILE A 136 9.46 3.60 8.22
N VAL A 137 9.69 4.78 8.80
CA VAL A 137 10.82 5.01 9.71
C VAL A 137 10.65 4.21 11.00
N LYS A 138 9.41 4.10 11.55
CA LYS A 138 9.14 3.28 12.74
C LYS A 138 9.38 1.79 12.50
N LEU A 139 9.15 1.27 11.30
CA LEU A 139 9.52 -0.10 10.96
C LEU A 139 11.04 -0.32 11.09
N ARG A 140 11.85 0.60 10.56
CA ARG A 140 13.31 0.55 10.70
C ARG A 140 13.76 0.64 12.16
N GLU A 141 13.23 1.60 12.92
CA GLU A 141 13.57 1.78 14.34
C GLU A 141 13.27 0.54 15.18
N ARG A 142 12.20 -0.19 14.83
CA ARG A 142 11.82 -1.45 15.47
C ARG A 142 12.50 -2.69 14.86
N LYS A 143 13.41 -2.49 13.89
CA LYS A 143 14.12 -3.57 13.18
C LYS A 143 13.18 -4.57 12.51
N ILE A 144 12.02 -4.10 12.05
CA ILE A 144 11.04 -4.93 11.32
C ILE A 144 11.47 -4.98 9.87
N LEU A 145 11.67 -6.21 9.35
CA LEU A 145 12.01 -6.42 7.95
C LEU A 145 10.90 -5.87 7.05
N SER A 146 11.27 -5.00 6.09
CA SER A 146 10.32 -4.33 5.22
C SER A 146 10.80 -4.38 3.77
N ILE A 147 9.89 -4.72 2.85
CA ILE A 147 10.13 -4.76 1.41
C ILE A 147 9.15 -3.80 0.73
N PHE A 148 9.66 -3.00 -0.21
CA PHE A 148 8.83 -2.14 -1.06
C PHE A 148 8.65 -2.84 -2.41
N LEU A 149 7.44 -3.32 -2.68
CA LEU A 149 7.14 -4.18 -3.81
C LEU A 149 6.21 -3.46 -4.80
N ASN A 150 6.42 -3.70 -6.09
CA ASN A 150 5.71 -3.03 -7.18
C ASN A 150 5.85 -1.49 -7.10
N ALA A 151 7.03 -1.02 -6.66
CA ALA A 151 7.28 0.38 -6.39
C ALA A 151 7.09 1.23 -7.66
N ARG A 152 6.27 2.27 -7.54
CA ARG A 152 5.91 3.17 -8.63
C ARG A 152 6.10 4.62 -8.23
N ILE A 153 6.64 5.40 -9.14
CA ILE A 153 6.77 6.84 -8.98
C ILE A 153 6.35 7.57 -10.26
N SER A 154 5.25 8.31 -10.20
CA SER A 154 4.79 9.06 -11.36
C SER A 154 5.79 10.15 -11.76
N PRO A 155 5.82 10.61 -13.04
CA PRO A 155 6.69 11.71 -13.46
C PRO A 155 6.51 12.97 -12.58
N LYS A 156 5.27 13.29 -12.25
CA LYS A 156 4.93 14.45 -11.40
C LYS A 156 5.46 14.30 -9.97
N SER A 157 5.35 13.10 -9.39
CA SER A 157 5.89 12.81 -8.06
C SER A 157 7.41 12.78 -8.06
N PHE A 158 8.02 12.27 -9.13
CA PHE A 158 9.47 12.25 -9.29
C PHE A 158 10.07 13.66 -9.27
N ILE A 159 9.49 14.61 -10.02
CA ILE A 159 9.94 16.01 -10.01
C ILE A 159 9.89 16.58 -8.59
N LYS A 160 8.82 16.35 -7.85
CA LYS A 160 8.72 16.81 -6.45
C LYS A 160 9.78 16.18 -5.55
N TRP A 161 9.99 14.87 -5.69
CA TRP A 161 10.97 14.15 -4.87
C TRP A 161 12.41 14.55 -5.19
N LYS A 162 12.72 15.03 -6.40
CA LYS A 162 14.06 15.56 -6.70
C LYS A 162 14.45 16.72 -5.79
N TYR A 163 13.51 17.59 -5.42
CA TYR A 163 13.76 18.68 -4.46
C TYR A 163 13.99 18.18 -3.03
N PHE A 164 13.54 16.99 -2.72
CA PHE A 164 13.63 16.35 -1.40
C PHE A 164 14.34 14.99 -1.46
N SER A 165 15.30 14.83 -2.39
CA SER A 165 15.97 13.55 -2.64
C SER A 165 16.60 12.94 -1.38
N SER A 166 17.31 13.74 -0.59
CA SER A 166 17.88 13.30 0.69
C SER A 166 16.81 12.77 1.68
N TYR A 167 15.61 13.33 1.65
CA TYR A 167 14.52 12.85 2.49
C TYR A 167 13.87 11.59 1.92
N TYR A 168 13.74 11.51 0.60
CA TYR A 168 13.31 10.29 -0.07
C TYR A 168 14.25 9.12 0.26
N GLU A 169 15.55 9.34 0.11
CA GLU A 169 16.58 8.36 0.47
C GLU A 169 16.53 7.96 1.94
N PHE A 170 16.36 8.93 2.85
CA PHE A 170 16.22 8.67 4.29
C PHE A 170 15.05 7.73 4.60
N ILE A 171 13.90 7.90 3.92
CA ILE A 171 12.73 7.05 4.07
C ILE A 171 13.00 5.67 3.44
N THR A 172 13.49 5.64 2.21
CA THR A 172 13.68 4.40 1.45
C THR A 172 14.76 3.49 2.02
N LYS A 173 15.76 4.03 2.72
CA LYS A 173 16.72 3.25 3.53
C LYS A 173 16.07 2.39 4.64
N SER A 174 14.80 2.57 4.90
CA SER A 174 14.05 1.70 5.81
C SER A 174 13.67 0.37 5.19
N PHE A 175 13.69 0.26 3.88
CA PHE A 175 13.38 -0.98 3.18
C PHE A 175 14.64 -1.81 2.98
N PHE A 176 14.53 -3.10 3.24
CA PHE A 176 15.58 -4.09 2.95
C PHE A 176 15.81 -4.21 1.44
N ALA A 177 14.74 -4.17 0.65
CA ALA A 177 14.80 -4.22 -0.81
C ALA A 177 13.62 -3.44 -1.41
N ILE A 178 13.86 -2.86 -2.59
CA ILE A 178 12.86 -2.16 -3.40
C ILE A 178 12.78 -2.85 -4.76
N TYR A 179 11.56 -3.19 -5.18
CA TYR A 179 11.28 -3.81 -6.46
C TYR A 179 10.35 -2.93 -7.27
N ALA A 180 10.89 -2.31 -8.31
CA ALA A 180 10.17 -1.38 -9.16
C ALA A 180 9.16 -2.09 -10.07
N GLN A 181 8.06 -1.40 -10.40
CA GLN A 181 6.98 -1.90 -11.26
C GLN A 181 7.38 -1.90 -12.75
N SER A 182 8.19 -0.95 -13.18
CA SER A 182 8.65 -0.76 -14.55
C SER A 182 10.11 -0.30 -14.58
N GLU A 183 10.77 -0.42 -15.73
CA GLU A 183 12.13 0.13 -15.93
C GLU A 183 12.16 1.64 -15.74
N ASN A 184 11.12 2.35 -16.17
CA ASN A 184 11.01 3.78 -15.93
C ASN A 184 10.94 4.13 -14.44
N ASP A 185 10.19 3.34 -13.66
CA ASP A 185 10.14 3.51 -12.21
C ASP A 185 11.48 3.15 -11.56
N LEU A 186 12.13 2.07 -12.01
CA LEU A 186 13.48 1.69 -11.58
C LEU A 186 14.45 2.86 -11.74
N ASN A 187 14.51 3.45 -12.93
CA ASN A 187 15.43 4.54 -13.23
C ASN A 187 15.14 5.79 -12.39
N ARG A 188 13.84 6.15 -12.24
CA ARG A 188 13.45 7.28 -11.39
C ARG A 188 13.82 7.05 -9.93
N ILE A 189 13.56 5.86 -9.39
CA ILE A 189 13.84 5.55 -7.99
C ILE A 189 15.35 5.52 -7.75
N LYS A 190 16.16 4.91 -8.63
CA LYS A 190 17.61 4.91 -8.54
C LYS A 190 18.23 6.32 -8.55
N THR A 191 17.60 7.27 -9.25
CA THR A 191 18.05 8.67 -9.22
C THR A 191 17.80 9.35 -7.85
N LEU A 192 16.86 8.85 -7.06
CA LEU A 192 16.46 9.46 -5.80
C LEU A 192 17.06 8.79 -4.56
N THR A 193 17.63 7.60 -4.69
CA THR A 193 18.15 6.83 -3.55
C THR A 193 19.30 5.92 -3.96
N ASN A 194 20.22 5.70 -3.03
CA ASN A 194 21.33 4.74 -3.17
C ASN A 194 20.96 3.33 -2.64
N VAL A 195 19.71 3.11 -2.25
CA VAL A 195 19.24 1.78 -1.84
C VAL A 195 19.20 0.86 -3.05
N ASN A 196 19.46 -0.43 -2.83
CA ASN A 196 19.38 -1.42 -3.91
C ASN A 196 17.95 -1.52 -4.44
N VAL A 197 17.76 -1.16 -5.72
CA VAL A 197 16.48 -1.21 -6.41
C VAL A 197 16.57 -2.20 -7.56
N ASN A 198 15.69 -3.17 -7.56
CA ASN A 198 15.59 -4.22 -8.57
C ASN A 198 14.31 -4.07 -9.40
N PHE A 199 14.28 -4.69 -10.57
CA PHE A 199 13.10 -4.79 -11.41
C PHE A 199 12.60 -6.23 -11.45
N LEU A 200 11.34 -6.46 -11.13
CA LEU A 200 10.69 -7.78 -11.18
C LEU A 200 9.49 -7.82 -12.13
N GLY A 201 9.17 -6.72 -12.79
CA GLY A 201 7.96 -6.59 -13.57
C GLY A 201 6.74 -6.21 -12.73
N ASN A 202 5.59 -6.09 -13.41
CA ASN A 202 4.36 -5.63 -12.79
C ASN A 202 3.59 -6.80 -12.17
N LEU A 203 3.40 -6.79 -10.86
CA LEU A 203 2.64 -7.82 -10.14
C LEU A 203 1.20 -8.00 -10.63
N LYS A 204 0.61 -6.99 -11.25
CA LYS A 204 -0.75 -7.08 -11.86
C LYS A 204 -0.80 -8.05 -13.02
N LEU A 205 0.34 -8.34 -13.66
CA LEU A 205 0.46 -9.25 -14.80
C LEU A 205 0.69 -10.72 -14.37
N THR A 206 0.90 -10.99 -13.10
CA THR A 206 1.14 -12.35 -12.57
C THR A 206 -0.14 -13.21 -12.49
N LYS A 207 -1.31 -12.70 -12.88
CA LYS A 207 -2.49 -13.53 -13.03
C LYS A 207 -2.19 -14.61 -14.05
N LYS A 208 -2.24 -15.89 -13.62
CA LYS A 208 -2.34 -17.01 -14.54
C LYS A 208 -3.42 -16.67 -15.56
N ASN A 209 -3.06 -16.60 -16.83
CA ASN A 209 -4.04 -16.56 -17.91
C ASN A 209 -4.98 -17.73 -17.69
N SER A 210 -6.18 -17.48 -17.17
CA SER A 210 -7.28 -18.37 -17.45
C SER A 210 -7.32 -18.38 -18.97
N SER A 211 -7.08 -19.54 -19.58
CA SER A 211 -7.14 -19.72 -21.00
C SER A 211 -8.47 -19.15 -21.48
N PHE A 212 -8.46 -17.92 -21.98
CA PHE A 212 -9.53 -17.44 -22.82
C PHE A 212 -9.51 -18.32 -24.05
N LYS A 213 -10.39 -19.30 -24.11
CA LYS A 213 -10.81 -19.88 -25.40
C LYS A 213 -11.53 -18.76 -26.15
N SER A 214 -10.77 -17.94 -26.86
CA SER A 214 -11.36 -17.04 -27.84
C SER A 214 -11.92 -17.93 -28.96
N SER A 215 -13.22 -18.08 -29.00
CA SER A 215 -13.87 -18.46 -30.26
C SER A 215 -13.65 -17.29 -31.22
N PHE A 216 -12.67 -17.41 -32.09
CA PHE A 216 -12.47 -16.46 -33.17
C PHE A 216 -13.71 -16.54 -34.08
N THR A 217 -14.58 -15.55 -33.98
CA THR A 217 -15.51 -15.23 -35.08
C THR A 217 -14.74 -14.36 -36.07
N GLU A 218 -14.99 -14.54 -37.36
CA GLU A 218 -14.27 -13.91 -38.49
C GLU A 218 -14.26 -12.36 -38.48
N ASN A 219 -14.90 -11.72 -37.51
CA ASN A 219 -14.95 -10.26 -37.38
C ASN A 219 -13.99 -9.78 -36.26
N ILE A 220 -13.04 -8.95 -36.64
CA ILE A 220 -12.17 -8.25 -35.72
C ILE A 220 -13.04 -7.27 -34.92
N ARG A 221 -13.12 -7.48 -33.58
CA ARG A 221 -13.75 -6.53 -32.67
C ARG A 221 -12.67 -5.83 -31.86
N ILE A 222 -12.56 -4.51 -32.04
CA ILE A 222 -11.66 -3.67 -31.26
C ILE A 222 -12.49 -3.00 -30.17
N MET A 223 -12.13 -3.21 -28.92
CA MET A 223 -12.72 -2.51 -27.78
C MET A 223 -11.68 -1.52 -27.23
N ILE A 224 -11.97 -0.23 -27.32
CA ILE A 224 -11.18 0.84 -26.73
C ILE A 224 -11.86 1.26 -25.43
N ALA A 225 -11.15 1.20 -24.32
CA ALA A 225 -11.69 1.52 -23.00
C ALA A 225 -10.80 2.52 -22.27
N SER A 226 -11.41 3.49 -21.56
CA SER A 226 -10.72 4.54 -20.79
C SER A 226 -9.88 5.48 -21.65
N THR A 227 -10.38 5.83 -22.84
CA THR A 227 -9.76 6.84 -23.70
C THR A 227 -9.87 8.24 -23.08
N HIS A 228 -8.85 9.06 -23.28
CA HIS A 228 -8.85 10.49 -22.98
C HIS A 228 -9.07 11.28 -24.27
N GLN A 229 -9.47 12.55 -24.11
CA GLN A 229 -9.71 13.47 -25.23
C GLN A 229 -8.50 13.47 -26.19
N ASN A 230 -8.70 13.18 -27.47
CA ASN A 230 -7.72 13.04 -28.57
C ASN A 230 -6.99 11.69 -28.68
N GLU A 231 -7.37 10.65 -27.94
CA GLU A 231 -6.82 9.30 -28.11
C GLU A 231 -7.65 8.43 -29.08
N GLU A 232 -8.77 8.96 -29.58
CA GLU A 232 -9.73 8.23 -30.45
C GLU A 232 -9.48 8.43 -31.96
N SER A 233 -8.51 9.27 -32.33
CA SER A 233 -8.13 9.52 -33.72
C SER A 233 -6.93 8.66 -34.10
N LEU A 234 -7.19 7.38 -34.39
CA LEU A 234 -6.29 6.46 -35.07
C LEU A 234 -6.93 6.01 -36.39
#